data_fe5c83de9661cfc35bf784b3a475d76f
#
_entry.id   fe5c83de9661cfc35bf784b3a475d76f
#
_cell.length_a   1.000
_cell.length_b   1.000
_cell.length_c   1.000
_cell.angle_alpha   90.00
_cell.angle_beta   90.00
_cell.angle_gamma   90.00
#
_symmetry.space_group_name_H-M   'P 1'
#
loop_
_entity.id
_entity.type
_entity.pdbx_description
1 polymer ?
#
loop_
_entity_poly.entity_id
_entity_poly.type
_entity_poly.pdbx_seq_one_letter_code
_entity_poly.pdbx_strand_id
1 'polypeptide(L)'
;MFQTLMNKDRSHIGKILFLGTFFLPVSSYAQYAWQEGAEAGKLDLGKDIHYEVEMQGSFSNDKTPLWLNANKYGLSSLEKNNGYLRGSVIRPLATDSAHRWGVGYGVDVAVPVNYTSHVVIQQAFMEARWLHGVLSIGSKQYPMELKNQTLSSGSQTLGINARPVPQVRLALPEYWTIPILHHWLHLKGHIAYGVMTDEKWQHDFTQRNSKYTDGLLYHSKAGFLKIGNEDVFFPLSLEMGLEMAVEFGGKPYRYVNGELVQIPTTGGLKGMWDAFIPGGEDATDGMYGNVAGNTLGSWMFRVNYDADTWALHFYGDHFFEDHSQLFFLDYDGYGEGDNWMGHTKRRYYRYKLKDIMLGTEVNIKYGTWLRNIVLEYLYTKYQSGPYNHDHTMNIPDHLAGMDGYYNHGIYPGWQHWGQVMGNPLYRSPIYNKNNQLYVYDNRFIAYHLGVDGSPSEHFDYRVLGTYQKGWGTYDAPFYKPHHNVSFLVEGAYKFKHNWKVRGAYAMDFGSEEMLGHNAGFQLTVSKSGLFKL
;
A
#
# COMPACT_ATOMS: atom_id res chain seq x y z
N MET A 1 23.81 36.72 -5.14
CA MET A 1 22.69 37.58 -4.72
C MET A 1 21.53 37.59 -5.73
N PHE A 2 21.74 37.47 -7.03
CA PHE A 2 20.65 37.40 -8.05
C PHE A 2 20.04 36.01 -8.21
N GLN A 3 20.74 34.94 -7.91
CA GLN A 3 20.22 33.56 -8.00
C GLN A 3 19.24 33.19 -6.88
N THR A 4 19.38 33.79 -5.70
CA THR A 4 18.51 33.53 -4.54
C THR A 4 17.11 34.17 -4.70
N LEU A 5 17.00 35.24 -5.46
CA LEU A 5 15.72 35.90 -5.75
C LEU A 5 14.89 35.19 -6.82
N MET A 6 15.51 34.56 -7.82
CA MET A 6 14.79 33.84 -8.87
C MET A 6 14.25 32.47 -8.43
N ASN A 7 14.86 31.80 -7.42
CA ASN A 7 14.33 30.55 -6.88
C ASN A 7 13.09 30.78 -5.97
N LYS A 8 13.00 31.93 -5.33
CA LYS A 8 11.85 32.24 -4.46
C LYS A 8 10.56 32.50 -5.24
N ASP A 9 10.65 33.15 -6.41
CA ASP A 9 9.47 33.48 -7.22
C ASP A 9 8.93 32.30 -8.02
N ARG A 10 9.77 31.35 -8.47
CA ARG A 10 9.31 30.15 -9.18
C ARG A 10 8.52 29.19 -8.29
N SER A 11 8.82 29.15 -6.98
CA SER A 11 8.07 28.29 -6.04
C SER A 11 6.64 28.81 -5.79
N HIS A 12 6.42 30.13 -5.86
CA HIS A 12 5.11 30.73 -5.65
C HIS A 12 4.20 30.64 -6.90
N ILE A 13 4.75 30.79 -8.09
CA ILE A 13 3.96 30.69 -9.33
C ILE A 13 3.50 29.25 -9.59
N GLY A 14 4.35 28.25 -9.35
CA GLY A 14 3.95 26.84 -9.43
C GLY A 14 2.90 26.45 -8.39
N LYS A 15 2.97 27.01 -7.18
CA LYS A 15 2.02 26.77 -6.09
C LYS A 15 0.64 27.36 -6.38
N ILE A 16 0.57 28.52 -7.02
CA ILE A 16 -0.69 29.21 -7.38
C ILE A 16 -1.35 28.54 -8.60
N LEU A 17 -0.58 28.10 -9.59
CA LEU A 17 -1.11 27.42 -10.76
C LEU A 17 -1.67 26.02 -10.43
N PHE A 18 -1.06 25.28 -9.49
CA PHE A 18 -1.54 23.95 -9.10
C PHE A 18 -2.84 24.02 -8.28
N LEU A 19 -2.99 25.01 -7.40
CA LEU A 19 -4.26 25.25 -6.69
C LEU A 19 -5.36 25.77 -7.61
N GLY A 20 -5.03 26.63 -8.57
CA GLY A 20 -6.00 27.21 -9.51
C GLY A 20 -6.55 26.21 -10.54
N THR A 21 -5.76 25.24 -10.96
CA THR A 21 -6.19 24.21 -11.93
C THR A 21 -7.06 23.11 -11.32
N PHE A 22 -7.01 22.90 -9.99
CA PHE A 22 -7.85 21.89 -9.33
C PHE A 22 -9.28 22.38 -9.03
N PHE A 23 -9.51 23.69 -8.93
CA PHE A 23 -10.83 24.25 -8.60
C PHE A 23 -11.65 24.77 -9.79
N LEU A 24 -11.04 25.04 -10.94
CA LEU A 24 -11.76 25.62 -12.08
C LEU A 24 -12.58 24.62 -12.94
N PRO A 25 -12.25 23.31 -13.03
CA PRO A 25 -13.10 22.37 -13.78
C PRO A 25 -14.31 21.83 -12.99
N VAL A 26 -14.26 21.85 -11.65
CA VAL A 26 -15.28 21.17 -10.82
C VAL A 26 -16.67 21.81 -10.95
N SER A 27 -16.75 23.11 -11.16
CA SER A 27 -18.05 23.81 -11.24
C SER A 27 -18.80 23.60 -12.56
N SER A 28 -18.10 23.45 -13.68
CA SER A 28 -18.74 23.22 -14.98
C SER A 28 -19.15 21.77 -15.21
N TYR A 29 -18.42 20.80 -14.64
CA TYR A 29 -18.77 19.37 -14.78
C TYR A 29 -19.77 18.88 -13.73
N ALA A 30 -19.81 19.52 -12.55
CA ALA A 30 -20.90 19.30 -11.60
C ALA A 30 -22.28 19.62 -12.23
N GLN A 31 -22.33 20.57 -13.14
CA GLN A 31 -23.54 20.90 -13.89
C GLN A 31 -23.95 19.78 -14.88
N TYR A 32 -22.98 19.09 -15.49
CA TYR A 32 -23.24 18.00 -16.43
C TYR A 32 -23.78 16.74 -15.73
N ALA A 33 -23.20 16.35 -14.60
CA ALA A 33 -23.68 15.23 -13.78
C ALA A 33 -25.08 15.47 -13.18
N TRP A 34 -25.53 16.74 -13.07
CA TRP A 34 -26.90 17.09 -12.70
C TRP A 34 -27.93 16.69 -13.76
N GLN A 35 -27.55 16.53 -15.01
CA GLN A 35 -28.45 16.22 -16.12
C GLN A 35 -28.70 14.72 -16.30
N GLU A 36 -27.88 13.84 -15.68
CA GLU A 36 -27.97 12.38 -15.80
C GLU A 36 -28.94 11.71 -14.83
N GLY A 37 -30.00 12.38 -14.41
CA GLY A 37 -31.16 11.71 -13.80
C GLY A 37 -31.00 11.21 -12.36
N ALA A 38 -29.97 11.63 -11.63
CA ALA A 38 -29.78 11.25 -10.23
C ALA A 38 -30.95 11.71 -9.34
N GLU A 39 -31.55 10.81 -8.56
CA GLU A 39 -32.66 11.10 -7.68
C GLU A 39 -32.30 12.11 -6.58
N ALA A 40 -33.22 13.06 -6.32
CA ALA A 40 -33.10 14.06 -5.26
C ALA A 40 -33.84 13.66 -3.97
N GLY A 41 -34.11 12.37 -3.79
CA GLY A 41 -34.85 11.85 -2.63
C GLY A 41 -34.11 11.93 -1.31
N LYS A 42 -34.81 11.76 -0.20
CA LYS A 42 -34.21 11.60 1.12
C LYS A 42 -33.48 10.26 1.19
N LEU A 43 -32.28 10.26 1.77
CA LEU A 43 -31.54 9.03 2.06
C LEU A 43 -32.17 8.28 3.23
N ASP A 44 -32.33 6.99 3.09
CA ASP A 44 -32.71 6.09 4.19
C ASP A 44 -31.42 5.51 4.81
N LEU A 45 -30.98 6.08 5.92
CA LEU A 45 -29.77 5.66 6.61
C LEU A 45 -29.91 4.31 7.33
N GLY A 46 -31.13 3.78 7.49
CA GLY A 46 -31.40 2.46 8.06
C GLY A 46 -31.42 1.32 7.02
N LYS A 47 -31.37 1.65 5.73
CA LYS A 47 -31.45 0.68 4.65
C LYS A 47 -30.11 -0.03 4.40
N ASP A 48 -30.17 -1.32 4.05
CA ASP A 48 -29.05 -2.18 3.63
C ASP A 48 -27.87 -2.20 4.62
N ILE A 49 -28.16 -2.26 5.91
CA ILE A 49 -27.14 -2.43 6.94
C ILE A 49 -26.76 -3.92 7.01
N HIS A 50 -25.53 -4.23 6.63
CA HIS A 50 -24.94 -5.56 6.69
C HIS A 50 -24.35 -5.81 8.06
N TYR A 51 -24.55 -7.03 8.60
CA TYR A 51 -23.82 -7.50 9.76
C TYR A 51 -23.05 -8.77 9.43
N GLU A 52 -21.91 -8.97 10.09
CA GLU A 52 -21.17 -10.22 10.09
C GLU A 52 -20.65 -10.50 11.50
N VAL A 53 -20.78 -11.75 11.92
CA VAL A 53 -20.09 -12.27 13.11
C VAL A 53 -19.19 -13.40 12.66
N GLU A 54 -17.93 -13.36 13.07
CA GLU A 54 -16.92 -14.31 12.65
C GLU A 54 -16.11 -14.79 13.86
N MET A 55 -15.85 -16.07 13.94
CA MET A 55 -14.95 -16.69 14.90
C MET A 55 -13.85 -17.44 14.15
N GLN A 56 -12.61 -17.22 14.53
CA GLN A 56 -11.45 -17.89 13.94
C GLN A 56 -10.56 -18.48 15.03
N GLY A 57 -10.05 -19.69 14.79
CA GLY A 57 -8.95 -20.29 15.52
C GLY A 57 -7.83 -20.71 14.58
N SER A 58 -6.58 -20.47 14.99
CA SER A 58 -5.36 -20.80 14.25
C SER A 58 -4.41 -21.59 15.15
N PHE A 59 -3.84 -22.66 14.62
CA PHE A 59 -2.96 -23.59 15.33
C PHE A 59 -1.76 -23.91 14.46
N SER A 60 -0.54 -23.75 15.00
CA SER A 60 0.71 -23.97 14.26
C SER A 60 1.72 -24.70 15.13
N ASN A 61 2.71 -25.34 14.51
CA ASN A 61 3.78 -26.03 15.22
C ASN A 61 4.75 -25.06 15.93
N ASP A 62 5.04 -23.90 15.31
CA ASP A 62 5.85 -22.81 15.88
C ASP A 62 5.15 -21.47 15.61
N LYS A 63 5.47 -20.77 14.54
CA LYS A 63 4.78 -19.52 14.15
C LYS A 63 3.65 -19.79 13.17
N THR A 64 2.68 -18.88 13.12
CA THR A 64 1.67 -18.90 12.07
C THR A 64 2.35 -18.71 10.71
N PRO A 65 2.16 -19.65 9.75
CA PRO A 65 2.73 -19.54 8.40
C PRO A 65 2.34 -18.25 7.67
N LEU A 66 3.19 -17.81 6.75
CA LEU A 66 3.04 -16.56 6.01
C LEU A 66 1.62 -16.35 5.48
N TRP A 67 1.09 -17.29 4.71
CA TRP A 67 -0.21 -17.10 4.04
C TRP A 67 -1.42 -17.28 4.97
N LEU A 68 -1.25 -17.79 6.19
CA LEU A 68 -2.27 -17.69 7.25
C LEU A 68 -2.22 -16.35 7.98
N ASN A 69 -1.12 -15.61 7.89
CA ASN A 69 -0.89 -14.33 8.56
C ASN A 69 -1.06 -13.13 7.63
N ALA A 70 -0.58 -13.22 6.39
CA ALA A 70 -0.46 -12.11 5.45
C ALA A 70 -1.79 -11.70 4.76
N ASN A 71 -1.85 -10.46 4.29
CA ASN A 71 -2.94 -9.89 3.47
C ASN A 71 -4.33 -10.01 4.13
N LYS A 72 -4.40 -9.78 5.44
CA LYS A 72 -5.64 -9.82 6.25
C LYS A 72 -5.93 -8.48 6.95
N TYR A 73 -5.45 -7.38 6.42
CA TYR A 73 -5.55 -6.06 7.03
C TYR A 73 -5.08 -6.06 8.50
N GLY A 74 -4.01 -6.81 8.80
CA GLY A 74 -3.43 -6.92 10.13
C GLY A 74 -4.29 -7.67 11.16
N LEU A 75 -5.40 -8.29 10.75
CA LEU A 75 -6.19 -9.17 11.63
C LEU A 75 -5.56 -10.57 11.65
N SER A 76 -4.39 -10.66 12.24
CA SER A 76 -3.55 -11.86 12.27
C SER A 76 -2.56 -11.81 13.42
N SER A 77 -1.96 -12.95 13.75
CA SER A 77 -0.94 -13.08 14.79
C SER A 77 0.09 -14.13 14.39
N LEU A 78 1.34 -13.94 14.83
CA LEU A 78 2.41 -14.93 14.67
C LEU A 78 2.40 -16.02 15.72
N GLU A 79 1.64 -15.83 16.80
CA GLU A 79 1.56 -16.81 17.88
C GLU A 79 1.01 -18.14 17.38
N LYS A 80 1.63 -19.25 17.80
CA LYS A 80 1.29 -20.59 17.33
C LYS A 80 -0.16 -21.00 17.57
N ASN A 81 -0.76 -20.51 18.65
CA ASN A 81 -2.18 -20.70 18.98
C ASN A 81 -2.80 -19.32 19.13
N ASN A 82 -3.64 -18.95 18.20
CA ASN A 82 -4.29 -17.65 18.21
C ASN A 82 -5.72 -17.75 17.66
N GLY A 83 -6.49 -16.70 17.86
CA GLY A 83 -7.86 -16.63 17.34
C GLY A 83 -8.54 -15.33 17.71
N TYR A 84 -9.74 -15.17 17.23
CA TYR A 84 -10.57 -14.01 17.54
C TYR A 84 -12.07 -14.29 17.42
N LEU A 85 -12.85 -13.46 18.10
CA LEU A 85 -14.26 -13.23 17.82
C LEU A 85 -14.39 -11.81 17.23
N ARG A 86 -15.00 -11.69 16.06
CA ARG A 86 -15.19 -10.43 15.31
C ARG A 86 -16.67 -10.17 15.08
N GLY A 87 -17.08 -8.91 15.19
CA GLY A 87 -18.39 -8.43 14.84
C GLY A 87 -18.30 -7.18 13.98
N SER A 88 -19.05 -7.12 12.91
CA SER A 88 -19.11 -5.95 12.05
C SER A 88 -20.54 -5.54 11.74
N VAL A 89 -20.75 -4.23 11.58
CA VAL A 89 -22.00 -3.61 11.12
C VAL A 89 -21.60 -2.51 10.14
N ILE A 90 -21.98 -2.68 8.88
CA ILE A 90 -21.55 -1.78 7.79
C ILE A 90 -22.75 -1.46 6.89
N ARG A 91 -22.99 -0.17 6.68
CA ARG A 91 -23.84 0.34 5.61
C ARG A 91 -22.96 0.78 4.45
N PRO A 92 -22.98 0.08 3.31
CA PRO A 92 -22.14 0.42 2.17
C PRO A 92 -22.63 1.71 1.47
N LEU A 93 -21.69 2.50 0.99
CA LEU A 93 -21.99 3.71 0.22
C LEU A 93 -22.79 3.41 -1.07
N ALA A 94 -22.63 2.22 -1.64
CA ALA A 94 -23.32 1.77 -2.84
C ALA A 94 -24.85 1.66 -2.67
N THR A 95 -25.39 1.59 -1.44
CA THR A 95 -26.83 1.65 -1.14
C THR A 95 -27.49 2.89 -1.76
N ASP A 96 -26.75 3.99 -1.82
CA ASP A 96 -27.25 5.27 -2.34
C ASP A 96 -26.77 5.54 -3.78
N SER A 97 -26.44 4.50 -4.56
CA SER A 97 -25.88 4.66 -5.92
C SER A 97 -26.75 5.47 -6.87
N ALA A 98 -28.09 5.39 -6.72
CA ALA A 98 -29.07 6.15 -7.52
C ALA A 98 -29.19 7.63 -7.11
N HIS A 99 -28.64 8.02 -5.95
CA HIS A 99 -28.76 9.38 -5.44
C HIS A 99 -27.50 10.19 -5.73
N ARG A 100 -27.61 11.53 -5.77
CA ARG A 100 -26.45 12.46 -5.91
C ARG A 100 -25.55 12.44 -4.69
N TRP A 101 -26.14 12.26 -3.51
CA TRP A 101 -25.49 12.09 -2.24
C TRP A 101 -25.55 10.62 -1.82
N GLY A 102 -24.56 10.20 -1.09
CA GLY A 102 -24.56 8.91 -0.45
C GLY A 102 -23.85 8.99 0.88
N VAL A 103 -24.25 8.14 1.81
CA VAL A 103 -23.64 8.02 3.14
C VAL A 103 -23.32 6.56 3.41
N GLY A 104 -22.06 6.28 3.70
CA GLY A 104 -21.60 4.98 4.19
C GLY A 104 -21.09 5.11 5.62
N TYR A 105 -21.23 4.07 6.43
CA TYR A 105 -20.64 4.01 7.74
C TYR A 105 -20.43 2.58 8.18
N GLY A 106 -19.51 2.37 9.11
CA GLY A 106 -19.29 1.02 9.62
C GLY A 106 -18.45 0.98 10.87
N VAL A 107 -18.68 -0.07 11.64
CA VAL A 107 -17.85 -0.49 12.77
C VAL A 107 -17.58 -1.97 12.63
N ASP A 108 -16.33 -2.36 12.83
CA ASP A 108 -15.81 -3.71 12.71
C ASP A 108 -14.74 -3.90 13.77
N VAL A 109 -15.01 -4.73 14.75
CA VAL A 109 -14.17 -4.92 15.93
C VAL A 109 -13.94 -6.40 16.17
N ALA A 110 -12.72 -6.76 16.50
CA ALA A 110 -12.36 -8.09 16.94
C ALA A 110 -11.81 -8.08 18.38
N VAL A 111 -12.20 -9.10 19.15
CA VAL A 111 -11.62 -9.44 20.44
C VAL A 111 -10.72 -10.65 20.22
N PRO A 112 -9.42 -10.46 20.17
CA PRO A 112 -8.47 -11.50 19.85
C PRO A 112 -7.91 -12.18 21.11
N VAL A 113 -7.33 -13.36 20.88
CA VAL A 113 -6.53 -14.12 21.84
C VAL A 113 -5.15 -14.35 21.24
N ASN A 114 -4.09 -13.99 21.98
CA ASN A 114 -2.70 -14.06 21.56
C ASN A 114 -2.39 -13.20 20.32
N TYR A 115 -2.80 -11.93 20.37
CA TYR A 115 -2.49 -10.88 19.39
C TYR A 115 -1.68 -9.75 20.05
N THR A 116 -1.19 -8.85 19.22
CA THR A 116 -0.45 -7.65 19.66
C THR A 116 -1.31 -6.64 20.43
N SER A 117 -2.62 -6.80 20.45
CA SER A 117 -3.55 -5.95 21.20
C SER A 117 -4.77 -6.74 21.67
N HIS A 118 -5.37 -6.33 22.81
CA HIS A 118 -6.54 -6.98 23.39
C HIS A 118 -7.85 -6.70 22.61
N VAL A 119 -7.89 -5.62 21.86
CA VAL A 119 -9.00 -5.24 20.97
C VAL A 119 -8.41 -4.74 19.67
N VAL A 120 -8.95 -5.21 18.55
CA VAL A 120 -8.59 -4.74 17.21
C VAL A 120 -9.79 -4.02 16.63
N ILE A 121 -9.67 -2.71 16.45
CA ILE A 121 -10.60 -1.93 15.63
C ILE A 121 -10.17 -2.11 14.19
N GLN A 122 -10.85 -3.00 13.49
CA GLN A 122 -10.54 -3.33 12.10
C GLN A 122 -11.03 -2.25 11.16
N GLN A 123 -12.24 -1.74 11.44
CA GLN A 123 -12.80 -0.57 10.78
C GLN A 123 -13.66 0.23 11.76
N ALA A 124 -13.60 1.54 11.68
CA ALA A 124 -14.52 2.48 12.31
C ALA A 124 -14.50 3.76 11.45
N PHE A 125 -15.52 3.95 10.62
CA PHE A 125 -15.52 5.00 9.62
C PHE A 125 -16.91 5.57 9.34
N MET A 126 -16.89 6.79 8.81
CA MET A 126 -18.01 7.43 8.12
C MET A 126 -17.53 7.95 6.77
N GLU A 127 -18.39 7.87 5.77
CA GLU A 127 -18.11 8.40 4.45
C GLU A 127 -19.33 9.07 3.83
N ALA A 128 -19.06 10.14 3.10
CA ALA A 128 -20.06 10.88 2.36
C ALA A 128 -19.62 10.99 0.90
N ARG A 129 -20.53 10.63 -0.01
CA ARG A 129 -20.34 10.82 -1.44
C ARG A 129 -21.12 12.03 -1.90
N TRP A 130 -20.49 12.83 -2.75
CA TRP A 130 -21.14 13.83 -3.56
C TRP A 130 -20.75 13.62 -5.01
N LEU A 131 -21.71 13.22 -5.85
CA LEU A 131 -21.49 12.80 -7.22
C LEU A 131 -20.47 11.64 -7.28
N HIS A 132 -19.27 11.90 -7.80
CA HIS A 132 -18.17 10.94 -7.91
C HIS A 132 -17.14 11.04 -6.77
N GLY A 133 -17.12 12.18 -6.05
CA GLY A 133 -16.18 12.43 -4.95
C GLY A 133 -16.67 11.83 -3.64
N VAL A 134 -15.77 11.20 -2.89
CA VAL A 134 -16.04 10.60 -1.58
C VAL A 134 -15.09 11.17 -0.54
N LEU A 135 -15.64 11.70 0.55
CA LEU A 135 -14.90 12.04 1.75
C LEU A 135 -15.13 10.95 2.78
N SER A 136 -14.05 10.32 3.26
CA SER A 136 -14.08 9.30 4.30
C SER A 136 -13.29 9.76 5.52
N ILE A 137 -13.77 9.46 6.72
CA ILE A 137 -13.11 9.78 7.99
C ILE A 137 -13.10 8.52 8.85
N GLY A 138 -11.94 8.15 9.37
CA GLY A 138 -11.75 7.01 10.26
C GLY A 138 -10.87 5.92 9.68
N SER A 139 -10.89 4.76 10.30
CA SER A 139 -10.17 3.57 9.86
C SER A 139 -11.05 2.74 8.94
N LYS A 140 -10.64 2.51 7.70
CA LYS A 140 -11.38 1.73 6.71
C LYS A 140 -10.42 0.86 5.89
N GLN A 141 -10.84 -0.34 5.55
CA GLN A 141 -10.15 -1.23 4.62
C GLN A 141 -10.31 -0.72 3.19
N TYR A 142 -9.19 -0.48 2.52
CA TYR A 142 -9.16 -0.12 1.09
C TYR A 142 -8.53 -1.26 0.30
N PRO A 143 -9.05 -1.58 -0.89
CA PRO A 143 -8.46 -2.60 -1.75
C PRO A 143 -7.12 -2.16 -2.32
N MET A 144 -6.30 -3.12 -2.74
CA MET A 144 -5.10 -2.85 -3.54
C MET A 144 -5.48 -2.37 -4.93
N GLU A 145 -4.72 -1.46 -5.47
CA GLU A 145 -4.93 -0.97 -6.84
C GLU A 145 -4.32 -1.92 -7.88
N LEU A 146 -5.01 -2.08 -9.00
CA LEU A 146 -4.60 -2.83 -10.19
C LEU A 146 -4.19 -4.30 -9.97
N LYS A 147 -4.57 -4.91 -8.85
CA LYS A 147 -4.20 -6.29 -8.48
C LYS A 147 -5.39 -7.11 -8.02
N ASN A 148 -5.26 -8.42 -8.11
CA ASN A 148 -6.22 -9.35 -7.53
C ASN A 148 -6.13 -9.32 -5.99
N GLN A 149 -7.27 -9.11 -5.31
CA GLN A 149 -7.33 -8.90 -3.86
C GLN A 149 -7.05 -10.16 -3.03
N THR A 150 -7.19 -11.34 -3.62
CA THR A 150 -7.12 -12.63 -2.91
C THR A 150 -5.98 -13.51 -3.36
N LEU A 151 -5.51 -13.34 -4.60
CA LEU A 151 -4.52 -14.21 -5.23
C LEU A 151 -3.16 -13.54 -5.44
N SER A 152 -3.08 -12.20 -5.43
CA SER A 152 -1.80 -11.48 -5.52
C SER A 152 -1.00 -11.63 -4.23
N SER A 153 0.32 -11.62 -4.35
CA SER A 153 1.23 -11.56 -3.19
C SER A 153 1.11 -10.26 -2.40
N GLY A 154 0.69 -9.15 -3.03
CA GLY A 154 0.46 -7.88 -2.39
C GLY A 154 0.98 -6.68 -3.20
N SER A 155 0.49 -5.48 -2.91
CA SER A 155 1.00 -4.23 -3.48
C SER A 155 2.31 -3.82 -2.82
N GLN A 156 3.20 -3.16 -3.56
CA GLN A 156 4.49 -2.73 -3.02
C GLN A 156 4.34 -1.51 -2.08
N THR A 157 3.40 -0.61 -2.34
CA THR A 157 3.21 0.63 -1.56
C THR A 157 2.00 0.54 -0.63
N LEU A 158 0.79 0.54 -1.17
CA LEU A 158 -0.47 0.50 -0.41
C LEU A 158 -1.07 -0.91 -0.49
N GLY A 159 -0.65 -1.76 0.43
CA GLY A 159 -1.10 -3.14 0.55
C GLY A 159 -2.24 -3.33 1.54
N ILE A 160 -2.67 -4.58 1.68
CA ILE A 160 -3.71 -5.04 2.61
C ILE A 160 -3.15 -5.90 3.74
N ASN A 161 -1.83 -5.80 3.98
CA ASN A 161 -1.15 -6.66 4.94
C ASN A 161 -1.26 -6.13 6.39
N ALA A 162 -1.11 -4.83 6.61
CA ALA A 162 -1.17 -4.21 7.92
C ALA A 162 -2.57 -3.68 8.26
N ARG A 163 -2.78 -3.31 9.55
CA ARG A 163 -4.04 -2.69 10.00
C ARG A 163 -4.27 -1.36 9.29
N PRO A 164 -5.53 -1.06 8.92
CA PRO A 164 -5.87 0.23 8.32
C PRO A 164 -5.50 1.41 9.24
N VAL A 165 -4.89 2.43 8.65
CA VAL A 165 -4.55 3.67 9.37
C VAL A 165 -5.77 4.58 9.45
N PRO A 166 -6.16 5.10 10.63
CA PRO A 166 -7.21 6.11 10.74
C PRO A 166 -6.81 7.38 9.97
N GLN A 167 -7.67 7.84 9.07
CA GLN A 167 -7.36 8.94 8.16
C GLN A 167 -8.59 9.73 7.74
N VAL A 168 -8.36 10.96 7.27
CA VAL A 168 -9.28 11.73 6.46
C VAL A 168 -8.84 11.55 5.01
N ARG A 169 -9.74 11.03 4.16
CA ARG A 169 -9.45 10.68 2.77
C ARG A 169 -10.48 11.31 1.84
N LEU A 170 -10.01 12.07 0.87
CA LEU A 170 -10.78 12.55 -0.26
C LEU A 170 -10.42 11.72 -1.49
N ALA A 171 -11.40 11.14 -2.16
CA ALA A 171 -11.17 10.20 -3.25
C ALA A 171 -12.17 10.33 -4.39
N LEU A 172 -11.73 9.93 -5.58
CA LEU A 172 -12.52 9.39 -6.66
C LEU A 172 -12.28 7.87 -6.64
N PRO A 173 -13.09 7.08 -5.93
CA PRO A 173 -12.80 5.66 -5.69
C PRO A 173 -12.99 4.77 -6.92
N GLU A 174 -13.83 5.21 -7.85
CA GLU A 174 -14.11 4.56 -9.12
C GLU A 174 -13.61 5.43 -10.28
N TYR A 175 -13.36 4.80 -11.44
CA TYR A 175 -12.97 5.53 -12.62
C TYR A 175 -14.08 6.47 -13.10
N TRP A 176 -13.88 7.78 -12.93
CA TRP A 176 -14.73 8.80 -13.48
C TRP A 176 -14.38 9.02 -14.95
N THR A 177 -15.36 8.81 -15.83
CA THR A 177 -15.19 9.05 -17.26
C THR A 177 -15.12 10.55 -17.53
N ILE A 178 -14.01 11.01 -18.08
CA ILE A 178 -13.83 12.40 -18.46
C ILE A 178 -14.66 12.66 -19.73
N PRO A 179 -15.59 13.63 -19.75
CA PRO A 179 -16.52 13.83 -20.86
C PRO A 179 -15.87 14.52 -22.08
N ILE A 180 -14.62 14.22 -22.35
CA ILE A 180 -13.84 14.63 -23.51
C ILE A 180 -13.25 13.38 -24.18
N LEU A 181 -12.73 13.51 -25.40
CA LEU A 181 -12.13 12.43 -26.17
C LEU A 181 -13.03 11.20 -26.32
N HIS A 182 -14.34 11.43 -26.51
CA HIS A 182 -15.33 10.37 -26.76
C HIS A 182 -15.32 9.25 -25.73
N HIS A 183 -15.19 9.59 -24.44
CA HIS A 183 -15.21 8.66 -23.29
C HIS A 183 -14.05 7.64 -23.25
N TRP A 184 -12.92 7.97 -23.87
CA TRP A 184 -11.72 7.10 -23.83
C TRP A 184 -10.85 7.29 -22.59
N LEU A 185 -11.04 8.38 -21.85
CA LEU A 185 -10.23 8.69 -20.68
C LEU A 185 -11.04 8.61 -19.39
N HIS A 186 -10.47 7.91 -18.41
CA HIS A 186 -11.07 7.79 -17.09
C HIS A 186 -10.02 8.09 -16.03
N LEU A 187 -10.43 8.73 -14.94
CA LEU A 187 -9.56 9.14 -13.83
C LEU A 187 -10.10 8.60 -12.53
N LYS A 188 -9.22 8.06 -11.69
CA LYS A 188 -9.48 7.80 -10.26
C LYS A 188 -8.28 8.20 -9.42
N GLY A 189 -8.46 8.32 -8.10
CA GLY A 189 -7.37 8.63 -7.20
C GLY A 189 -7.83 9.05 -5.82
N HIS A 190 -6.86 9.39 -4.97
CA HIS A 190 -7.14 9.87 -3.62
C HIS A 190 -6.02 10.73 -3.07
N ILE A 191 -6.37 11.46 -2.02
CA ILE A 191 -5.45 12.15 -1.11
C ILE A 191 -5.95 11.87 0.30
N ALA A 192 -5.05 11.48 1.21
CA ALA A 192 -5.40 11.19 2.59
C ALA A 192 -4.32 11.65 3.57
N TYR A 193 -4.75 12.03 4.77
CA TYR A 193 -3.91 12.29 5.93
C TYR A 193 -4.43 11.51 7.12
N GLY A 194 -3.52 10.89 7.87
CA GLY A 194 -3.84 10.05 8.99
C GLY A 194 -2.82 10.08 10.11
N VAL A 195 -3.05 9.25 11.11
CA VAL A 195 -2.18 9.09 12.27
C VAL A 195 -1.97 7.61 12.54
N MET A 196 -0.73 7.19 12.70
CA MET A 196 -0.41 5.83 13.12
C MET A 196 -0.85 5.60 14.57
N THR A 197 -1.33 4.40 14.87
CA THR A 197 -1.93 4.07 16.17
C THR A 197 -1.18 2.98 16.94
N ASP A 198 0.01 2.61 16.49
CA ASP A 198 0.82 1.52 17.05
C ASP A 198 1.90 1.97 18.06
N GLU A 199 1.83 3.21 18.53
CA GLU A 199 2.79 3.81 19.45
C GLU A 199 3.08 2.94 20.69
N LYS A 200 2.04 2.48 21.39
CA LYS A 200 2.23 1.59 22.56
C LYS A 200 2.87 0.27 22.18
N TRP A 201 2.46 -0.29 21.05
CA TRP A 201 3.05 -1.52 20.55
C TRP A 201 4.54 -1.33 20.22
N GLN A 202 4.90 -0.21 19.58
CA GLN A 202 6.31 0.11 19.32
C GLN A 202 7.12 0.17 20.60
N HIS A 203 6.63 0.82 21.67
CA HIS A 203 7.30 0.90 22.98
C HIS A 203 7.47 -0.47 23.61
N ASP A 204 6.42 -1.28 23.62
CA ASP A 204 6.41 -2.61 24.22
C ASP A 204 7.33 -3.57 23.44
N PHE A 205 7.21 -3.57 22.12
CA PHE A 205 8.01 -4.43 21.25
C PHE A 205 9.49 -4.10 21.31
N THR A 206 9.87 -2.82 21.21
CA THR A 206 11.27 -2.38 21.25
C THR A 206 11.83 -2.31 22.66
N GLN A 207 10.98 -2.43 23.69
CA GLN A 207 11.35 -2.20 25.10
C GLN A 207 12.04 -0.84 25.31
N ARG A 208 11.79 0.10 24.40
CA ARG A 208 12.48 1.40 24.29
C ARG A 208 14.01 1.30 24.18
N ASN A 209 14.52 0.17 23.69
CA ASN A 209 15.96 -0.08 23.52
C ASN A 209 16.42 0.06 22.06
N SER A 210 15.50 0.41 21.15
CA SER A 210 15.79 0.72 19.74
C SER A 210 14.90 1.88 19.28
N LYS A 211 15.01 2.30 18.02
CA LYS A 211 14.19 3.40 17.49
C LYS A 211 12.69 3.09 17.57
N TYR A 212 11.91 4.12 17.86
CA TYR A 212 10.44 4.13 17.81
C TYR A 212 9.94 5.57 17.59
N THR A 213 8.66 5.76 17.29
CA THR A 213 8.10 7.10 17.06
C THR A 213 6.75 7.25 17.75
N ASP A 214 6.59 8.33 18.51
CA ASP A 214 5.34 8.74 19.14
C ASP A 214 4.58 9.70 18.22
N GLY A 215 3.27 9.46 18.04
CA GLY A 215 2.40 10.35 17.28
C GLY A 215 2.79 10.51 15.80
N LEU A 216 3.26 9.45 15.17
CA LEU A 216 3.64 9.42 13.77
C LEU A 216 2.47 9.76 12.86
N LEU A 217 2.67 10.71 11.94
CA LEU A 217 1.70 11.12 10.95
C LEU A 217 1.87 10.31 9.66
N TYR A 218 0.76 10.15 8.96
CA TYR A 218 0.65 9.40 7.71
C TYR A 218 0.04 10.27 6.62
N HIS A 219 0.58 10.16 5.41
CA HIS A 219 -0.02 10.71 4.20
C HIS A 219 -0.02 9.66 3.10
N SER A 220 -1.09 9.61 2.30
CA SER A 220 -1.09 8.87 1.04
C SER A 220 -1.80 9.63 -0.06
N LYS A 221 -1.37 9.38 -1.29
CA LYS A 221 -1.98 9.92 -2.50
C LYS A 221 -1.81 8.95 -3.64
N ALA A 222 -2.78 8.91 -4.54
CA ALA A 222 -2.69 8.14 -5.77
C ALA A 222 -3.47 8.81 -6.89
N GLY A 223 -3.00 8.62 -8.11
CA GLY A 223 -3.70 9.02 -9.32
C GLY A 223 -3.53 7.97 -10.40
N PHE A 224 -4.65 7.55 -11.01
CA PHE A 224 -4.69 6.55 -12.07
C PHE A 224 -5.47 7.06 -13.25
N LEU A 225 -4.92 6.85 -14.44
CA LEU A 225 -5.55 7.11 -15.72
C LEU A 225 -5.86 5.78 -16.40
N LYS A 226 -7.11 5.58 -16.85
CA LYS A 226 -7.49 4.45 -17.69
C LYS A 226 -7.76 4.98 -19.09
N ILE A 227 -7.22 4.30 -20.10
CA ILE A 227 -7.46 4.51 -21.52
C ILE A 227 -8.21 3.28 -22.02
N GLY A 228 -9.43 3.48 -22.49
CA GLY A 228 -10.32 2.44 -22.99
C GLY A 228 -11.71 3.03 -23.17
N ASN A 229 -12.57 2.38 -23.92
CA ASN A 229 -13.94 2.86 -24.13
C ASN A 229 -14.90 1.68 -23.97
N GLU A 230 -15.73 1.73 -22.94
CA GLU A 230 -16.72 0.68 -22.63
C GLU A 230 -17.97 0.79 -23.51
N ASP A 231 -18.20 1.94 -24.17
CA ASP A 231 -19.33 2.17 -25.08
C ASP A 231 -19.12 1.52 -26.45
N VAL A 232 -17.89 1.13 -26.77
CA VAL A 232 -17.55 0.44 -28.01
C VAL A 232 -17.00 -0.95 -27.72
N PHE A 233 -17.29 -1.91 -28.58
CA PHE A 233 -16.80 -3.27 -28.46
C PHE A 233 -15.29 -3.33 -28.77
N PHE A 234 -14.47 -2.87 -27.83
CA PHE A 234 -13.02 -2.89 -27.93
C PHE A 234 -12.43 -3.58 -26.69
N PRO A 235 -11.81 -4.75 -26.85
CA PRO A 235 -11.45 -5.60 -25.71
C PRO A 235 -10.21 -5.13 -24.92
N LEU A 236 -9.49 -4.12 -25.41
CA LEU A 236 -8.22 -3.69 -24.84
C LEU A 236 -8.39 -2.40 -24.04
N SER A 237 -7.84 -2.35 -22.82
CA SER A 237 -7.68 -1.12 -22.07
C SER A 237 -6.33 -1.06 -21.36
N LEU A 238 -5.86 0.15 -21.07
CA LEU A 238 -4.63 0.42 -20.36
C LEU A 238 -4.93 1.27 -19.14
N GLU A 239 -4.47 0.85 -17.99
CA GLU A 239 -4.46 1.62 -16.75
C GLU A 239 -3.03 1.94 -16.37
N MET A 240 -2.77 3.16 -15.93
CA MET A 240 -1.46 3.58 -15.44
C MET A 240 -1.62 4.60 -14.33
N GLY A 241 -0.70 4.60 -13.37
CA GLY A 241 -0.78 5.53 -12.26
C GLY A 241 0.42 5.52 -11.36
N LEU A 242 0.32 6.34 -10.34
CA LEU A 242 1.31 6.51 -9.29
C LEU A 242 0.60 6.46 -7.93
N GLU A 243 1.09 5.61 -7.05
CA GLU A 243 0.82 5.64 -5.61
C GLU A 243 2.01 6.21 -4.87
N MET A 244 1.77 7.03 -3.87
CA MET A 244 2.80 7.50 -2.94
C MET A 244 2.25 7.52 -1.52
N ALA A 245 3.13 7.26 -0.56
CA ALA A 245 2.83 7.38 0.85
C ALA A 245 4.04 7.92 1.62
N VAL A 246 3.77 8.54 2.77
CA VAL A 246 4.77 9.23 3.57
C VAL A 246 4.47 9.04 5.05
N GLU A 247 5.46 8.59 5.81
CA GLU A 247 5.52 8.73 7.27
C GLU A 247 6.24 10.04 7.60
N PHE A 248 5.64 10.92 8.40
CA PHE A 248 6.24 12.22 8.70
C PHE A 248 5.84 12.75 10.08
N GLY A 249 6.57 13.74 10.57
CA GLY A 249 6.29 14.38 11.85
C GLY A 249 6.42 13.44 13.04
N GLY A 250 5.60 13.65 14.08
CA GLY A 250 5.68 12.88 15.31
C GLY A 250 6.94 13.20 16.13
N LYS A 251 7.26 12.31 17.06
CA LYS A 251 8.44 12.39 17.92
C LYS A 251 9.25 11.10 17.80
N PRO A 252 10.12 10.96 16.78
CA PRO A 252 10.98 9.82 16.67
C PRO A 252 12.11 9.86 17.69
N TYR A 253 12.43 8.69 18.24
CA TYR A 253 13.52 8.45 19.15
C TYR A 253 14.46 7.40 18.59
N ARG A 254 15.75 7.59 18.75
CA ARG A 254 16.77 6.61 18.40
C ARG A 254 17.96 6.68 19.36
N TYR A 255 18.76 5.63 19.40
CA TYR A 255 20.00 5.64 20.16
C TYR A 255 21.10 6.38 19.38
N VAL A 256 21.70 7.35 20.04
CA VAL A 256 22.89 8.07 19.56
C VAL A 256 23.94 8.00 20.67
N ASN A 257 25.07 7.38 20.41
CA ASN A 257 26.16 7.18 21.39
C ASN A 257 25.72 6.51 22.70
N GLY A 258 24.73 5.59 22.64
CA GLY A 258 24.21 4.87 23.81
C GLY A 258 23.10 5.59 24.58
N GLU A 259 22.73 6.78 24.19
CA GLU A 259 21.61 7.54 24.76
C GLU A 259 20.42 7.60 23.81
N LEU A 260 19.20 7.51 24.38
CA LEU A 260 17.97 7.66 23.63
C LEU A 260 17.71 9.14 23.41
N VAL A 261 17.76 9.57 22.16
CA VAL A 261 17.62 10.98 21.75
C VAL A 261 16.39 11.14 20.87
N GLN A 262 15.61 12.16 21.15
CA GLN A 262 14.52 12.58 20.24
C GLN A 262 15.12 13.33 19.05
N ILE A 263 14.73 12.90 17.84
CA ILE A 263 15.16 13.52 16.60
C ILE A 263 14.14 14.61 16.20
N PRO A 264 14.58 15.83 15.89
CA PRO A 264 13.69 16.87 15.38
C PRO A 264 13.09 16.47 14.02
N THR A 265 11.80 16.71 13.86
CA THR A 265 11.07 16.47 12.60
C THR A 265 10.21 17.66 12.23
N THR A 266 9.88 17.79 10.95
CA THR A 266 8.96 18.82 10.47
C THR A 266 7.52 18.31 10.59
N GLY A 267 6.73 18.95 11.45
CA GLY A 267 5.31 18.66 11.64
C GLY A 267 4.40 19.83 11.23
N GLY A 268 3.13 19.74 11.62
CA GLY A 268 2.11 20.76 11.35
C GLY A 268 1.83 20.97 9.86
N LEU A 269 1.36 22.15 9.49
CA LEU A 269 0.97 22.45 8.09
C LEU A 269 2.16 22.39 7.11
N LYS A 270 3.37 22.72 7.58
CA LYS A 270 4.57 22.60 6.74
C LYS A 270 4.88 21.13 6.45
N GLY A 271 4.89 20.27 7.46
CA GLY A 271 5.11 18.82 7.28
C GLY A 271 4.03 18.19 6.40
N MET A 272 2.76 18.58 6.54
CA MET A 272 1.68 18.14 5.63
C MET A 272 1.94 18.56 4.18
N TRP A 273 2.46 19.76 3.96
CA TRP A 273 2.78 20.24 2.61
C TRP A 273 3.99 19.50 2.02
N ASP A 274 5.04 19.32 2.81
CA ASP A 274 6.27 18.60 2.39
C ASP A 274 5.96 17.11 2.10
N ALA A 275 5.02 16.49 2.82
CA ALA A 275 4.52 15.15 2.52
C ALA A 275 3.67 15.10 1.24
N PHE A 276 2.89 16.16 0.96
CA PHE A 276 2.08 16.23 -0.26
C PHE A 276 2.92 16.47 -1.52
N ILE A 277 3.86 17.40 -1.47
CA ILE A 277 4.85 17.63 -2.52
C ILE A 277 6.19 17.25 -1.92
N PRO A 278 6.81 16.12 -2.34
CA PRO A 278 8.08 15.69 -1.78
C PRO A 278 9.09 16.83 -1.78
N GLY A 279 9.54 17.20 -0.58
CA GLY A 279 10.42 18.35 -0.38
C GLY A 279 10.82 18.49 1.09
N GLY A 280 11.59 19.53 1.40
CA GLY A 280 12.20 19.69 2.72
C GLY A 280 13.43 18.82 2.87
N GLU A 281 14.00 18.80 4.08
CA GLU A 281 15.15 17.98 4.48
C GLU A 281 14.97 17.60 5.95
N ASP A 282 15.29 16.37 6.30
CA ASP A 282 15.38 15.94 7.70
C ASP A 282 16.81 16.19 8.25
N ALA A 283 16.88 16.58 9.52
CA ALA A 283 18.11 17.04 10.17
C ALA A 283 19.24 15.98 10.26
N THR A 284 18.99 14.75 9.82
CA THR A 284 19.89 13.61 10.01
C THR A 284 20.13 12.79 8.75
N ASP A 285 19.83 13.31 7.58
CA ASP A 285 19.99 12.58 6.31
C ASP A 285 21.45 12.46 5.83
N GLY A 286 22.41 12.71 6.70
CA GLY A 286 23.83 12.54 6.41
C GLY A 286 24.43 13.68 5.59
N MET A 287 25.36 13.36 4.69
CA MET A 287 26.07 14.34 3.86
C MET A 287 25.20 14.85 2.70
N TYR A 288 24.23 14.08 2.27
CA TYR A 288 23.33 14.39 1.16
C TYR A 288 21.92 14.56 1.70
N GLY A 289 21.29 15.69 1.38
CA GLY A 289 19.90 15.97 1.76
C GLY A 289 18.94 15.08 0.99
N ASN A 290 17.92 14.59 1.70
CA ASN A 290 16.82 13.82 1.14
C ASN A 290 15.49 14.52 1.43
N VAL A 291 14.38 14.04 0.88
CA VAL A 291 13.06 14.58 1.21
C VAL A 291 12.72 14.33 2.67
N ALA A 292 12.02 15.29 3.31
CA ALA A 292 11.59 15.13 4.69
C ALA A 292 10.53 14.02 4.81
N GLY A 293 10.68 13.15 5.81
CA GLY A 293 9.82 12.01 6.05
C GLY A 293 10.29 10.74 5.34
N ASN A 294 9.67 9.61 5.67
CA ASN A 294 9.87 8.35 4.97
C ASN A 294 8.89 8.27 3.79
N THR A 295 9.32 8.72 2.64
CA THR A 295 8.53 8.77 1.41
C THR A 295 8.77 7.53 0.56
N LEU A 296 7.72 6.91 0.07
CA LEU A 296 7.80 5.76 -0.83
C LEU A 296 6.64 5.76 -1.84
N GLY A 297 6.79 5.02 -2.91
CA GLY A 297 5.78 4.97 -3.95
C GLY A 297 5.98 3.87 -4.97
N SER A 298 5.00 3.75 -5.86
CA SER A 298 5.01 2.81 -6.97
C SER A 298 4.46 3.43 -8.23
N TRP A 299 5.20 3.32 -9.33
CA TRP A 299 4.64 3.46 -10.66
C TRP A 299 3.96 2.17 -11.06
N MET A 300 2.69 2.25 -11.42
CA MET A 300 1.86 1.08 -11.72
C MET A 300 1.27 1.17 -13.12
N PHE A 301 1.14 0.03 -13.76
CA PHE A 301 0.38 -0.11 -15.00
C PHE A 301 -0.35 -1.44 -15.04
N ARG A 302 -1.44 -1.49 -15.81
CA ARG A 302 -2.19 -2.72 -16.11
C ARG A 302 -2.74 -2.64 -17.53
N VAL A 303 -2.42 -3.63 -18.34
CA VAL A 303 -3.01 -3.85 -19.66
C VAL A 303 -4.07 -4.92 -19.52
N ASN A 304 -5.29 -4.64 -19.94
CA ASN A 304 -6.41 -5.56 -19.87
C ASN A 304 -6.83 -5.95 -21.29
N TYR A 305 -7.02 -7.24 -21.49
CA TYR A 305 -7.66 -7.78 -22.68
C TYR A 305 -8.88 -8.61 -22.23
N ASP A 306 -10.06 -8.18 -22.63
CA ASP A 306 -11.33 -8.73 -22.16
C ASP A 306 -12.09 -9.41 -23.33
N ALA A 307 -11.93 -10.74 -23.45
CA ALA A 307 -12.65 -11.57 -24.41
C ALA A 307 -13.97 -12.08 -23.81
N ASP A 308 -14.84 -12.67 -24.64
CA ASP A 308 -16.18 -13.12 -24.22
C ASP A 308 -16.14 -14.17 -23.11
N THR A 309 -15.20 -15.12 -23.17
CA THR A 309 -15.13 -16.28 -22.26
C THR A 309 -14.01 -16.20 -21.24
N TRP A 310 -13.04 -15.32 -21.44
CA TRP A 310 -11.89 -15.13 -20.56
C TRP A 310 -11.40 -13.68 -20.59
N ALA A 311 -10.61 -13.31 -19.61
CA ALA A 311 -9.88 -12.05 -19.61
C ALA A 311 -8.43 -12.30 -19.22
N LEU A 312 -7.52 -11.49 -19.77
CA LEU A 312 -6.10 -11.49 -19.47
C LEU A 312 -5.70 -10.09 -19.02
N HIS A 313 -5.03 -10.03 -17.87
CA HIS A 313 -4.48 -8.80 -17.35
C HIS A 313 -2.98 -8.97 -17.14
N PHE A 314 -2.20 -8.05 -17.67
CA PHE A 314 -0.77 -7.95 -17.41
C PHE A 314 -0.50 -6.65 -16.66
N TYR A 315 0.18 -6.71 -15.52
CA TYR A 315 0.45 -5.54 -14.69
C TYR A 315 1.89 -5.47 -14.21
N GLY A 316 2.32 -4.25 -13.90
CA GLY A 316 3.60 -3.98 -13.27
C GLY A 316 3.44 -2.96 -12.15
N ASP A 317 4.34 -3.10 -11.17
CA ASP A 317 4.44 -2.27 -9.98
C ASP A 317 5.93 -2.01 -9.72
N HIS A 318 6.40 -0.82 -10.08
CA HIS A 318 7.78 -0.40 -9.93
C HIS A 318 7.91 0.47 -8.70
N PHE A 319 8.41 -0.14 -7.62
CA PHE A 319 8.58 0.48 -6.31
C PHE A 319 9.81 1.38 -6.25
N PHE A 320 9.71 2.46 -5.47
CA PHE A 320 10.80 3.37 -5.15
C PHE A 320 10.62 3.99 -3.75
N GLU A 321 11.70 4.47 -3.18
CA GLU A 321 11.69 5.28 -1.97
C GLU A 321 12.19 6.69 -2.24
N ASP A 322 11.83 7.63 -1.36
CA ASP A 322 12.11 9.05 -1.43
C ASP A 322 11.67 9.67 -2.77
N HIS A 323 12.57 10.32 -3.48
CA HIS A 323 12.32 10.86 -4.82
C HIS A 323 13.12 10.12 -5.90
N SER A 324 13.77 9.02 -5.53
CA SER A 324 14.78 8.35 -6.34
C SER A 324 14.28 7.79 -7.67
N GLN A 325 13.00 7.51 -7.82
CA GLN A 325 12.42 6.99 -9.07
C GLN A 325 11.43 7.97 -9.72
N LEU A 326 11.39 9.21 -9.25
CA LEU A 326 10.60 10.25 -9.88
C LEU A 326 11.35 10.86 -11.08
N PHE A 327 10.59 11.31 -12.07
CA PHE A 327 11.17 12.06 -13.18
C PHE A 327 11.55 13.46 -12.72
N PHE A 328 12.81 13.81 -12.75
CA PHE A 328 13.26 15.17 -12.45
C PHE A 328 14.32 15.64 -13.45
N LEU A 329 14.47 16.95 -13.53
CA LEU A 329 15.42 17.61 -14.42
C LEU A 329 16.62 18.06 -13.61
N ASP A 330 17.78 17.50 -13.93
CA ASP A 330 19.04 17.85 -13.32
C ASP A 330 20.19 17.90 -14.35
N TYR A 331 21.38 18.24 -13.92
CA TYR A 331 22.54 18.25 -14.77
C TYR A 331 23.07 16.83 -15.03
N ASP A 332 23.62 16.60 -16.21
CA ASP A 332 24.24 15.33 -16.62
C ASP A 332 25.62 15.11 -15.98
N GLY A 333 26.06 16.01 -15.12
CA GLY A 333 27.33 15.99 -14.42
C GLY A 333 27.99 17.37 -14.35
N TYR A 334 29.25 17.37 -14.03
CA TYR A 334 30.08 18.57 -13.89
C TYR A 334 31.27 18.52 -14.83
N GLY A 335 31.94 19.65 -14.99
CA GLY A 335 33.18 19.74 -15.75
C GLY A 335 34.34 19.04 -15.06
N GLU A 336 35.48 18.95 -15.75
CA GLU A 336 36.73 18.36 -15.25
C GLU A 336 37.83 19.43 -15.11
N GLY A 337 38.85 19.12 -14.32
CA GLY A 337 40.00 20.00 -14.12
C GLY A 337 39.60 21.38 -13.58
N ASP A 338 40.13 22.43 -14.20
CA ASP A 338 39.85 23.82 -13.77
C ASP A 338 38.39 24.22 -13.90
N ASN A 339 37.60 23.49 -14.68
CA ASN A 339 36.15 23.73 -14.87
C ASN A 339 35.25 22.77 -14.05
N TRP A 340 35.79 22.17 -13.00
CA TRP A 340 35.06 21.18 -12.18
C TRP A 340 33.76 21.69 -11.54
N MET A 341 33.61 23.00 -11.38
CA MET A 341 32.37 23.65 -10.89
C MET A 341 31.34 23.92 -12.00
N GLY A 342 31.70 23.70 -13.26
CA GLY A 342 30.83 23.96 -14.40
C GLY A 342 29.77 22.87 -14.55
N HIS A 343 28.51 23.28 -14.63
CA HIS A 343 27.41 22.34 -14.89
C HIS A 343 27.40 21.91 -16.37
N THR A 344 27.20 20.64 -16.61
CA THR A 344 26.94 20.10 -17.94
C THR A 344 25.53 20.35 -18.40
N LYS A 345 25.11 19.76 -19.54
CA LYS A 345 23.78 19.91 -20.09
C LYS A 345 22.73 19.35 -19.12
N ARG A 346 21.62 20.05 -18.95
CA ARG A 346 20.44 19.54 -18.21
C ARG A 346 19.78 18.41 -18.98
N ARG A 347 19.41 17.35 -18.26
CA ARG A 347 18.66 16.22 -18.77
C ARG A 347 17.55 15.83 -17.80
N TYR A 348 16.54 15.11 -18.33
CA TYR A 348 15.65 14.36 -17.49
C TYR A 348 16.34 13.09 -17.01
N TYR A 349 16.48 12.94 -15.70
CA TYR A 349 16.93 11.71 -15.10
C TYR A 349 15.78 10.74 -14.97
N ARG A 350 16.03 9.54 -15.45
CA ARG A 350 15.16 8.41 -15.31
C ARG A 350 15.97 7.28 -14.70
N TYR A 351 15.59 6.88 -13.52
CA TYR A 351 16.23 5.79 -12.83
C TYR A 351 16.04 4.46 -13.54
N LYS A 352 16.88 3.48 -13.24
CA LYS A 352 16.82 2.15 -13.85
C LYS A 352 15.59 1.43 -13.32
N LEU A 353 14.69 0.97 -14.19
CA LEU A 353 13.52 0.16 -13.86
C LEU A 353 13.93 -1.29 -13.56
N LYS A 354 14.76 -1.51 -12.52
CA LYS A 354 15.21 -2.85 -12.14
C LYS A 354 14.33 -3.47 -11.08
N ASP A 355 13.97 -2.71 -10.05
CA ASP A 355 13.11 -3.20 -8.97
C ASP A 355 11.68 -3.11 -9.44
N ILE A 356 11.09 -4.26 -9.72
CA ILE A 356 9.76 -4.35 -10.31
C ILE A 356 9.06 -5.63 -9.89
N MET A 357 7.76 -5.54 -9.71
CA MET A 357 6.84 -6.65 -9.72
C MET A 357 6.16 -6.71 -11.09
N LEU A 358 6.16 -7.86 -11.71
CA LEU A 358 5.40 -8.14 -12.93
C LEU A 358 4.40 -9.23 -12.62
N GLY A 359 3.16 -9.04 -13.01
CA GLY A 359 2.09 -9.99 -12.78
C GLY A 359 1.24 -10.24 -14.01
N THR A 360 0.71 -11.44 -14.08
CA THR A 360 -0.27 -11.85 -15.09
C THR A 360 -1.45 -12.48 -14.37
N GLU A 361 -2.66 -12.04 -14.68
CA GLU A 361 -3.91 -12.59 -14.19
C GLU A 361 -4.74 -13.09 -15.36
N VAL A 362 -5.17 -14.34 -15.29
CA VAL A 362 -6.13 -14.95 -16.22
C VAL A 362 -7.43 -15.17 -15.49
N ASN A 363 -8.51 -14.63 -16.00
CA ASN A 363 -9.87 -14.84 -15.49
C ASN A 363 -10.66 -15.67 -16.50
N ILE A 364 -11.24 -16.79 -16.06
CA ILE A 364 -12.08 -17.69 -16.88
C ILE A 364 -13.53 -17.46 -16.47
N LYS A 365 -14.26 -16.66 -17.25
CA LYS A 365 -15.59 -16.10 -16.90
C LYS A 365 -16.65 -17.16 -16.58
N TYR A 366 -16.61 -18.31 -17.25
CA TYR A 366 -17.54 -19.41 -17.08
C TYR A 366 -16.90 -20.67 -16.45
N GLY A 367 -15.64 -20.52 -15.97
CA GLY A 367 -14.94 -21.59 -15.29
C GLY A 367 -15.54 -21.83 -13.89
N THR A 368 -15.75 -23.09 -13.53
CA THR A 368 -16.16 -23.48 -12.18
C THR A 368 -15.00 -23.99 -11.37
N TRP A 369 -14.32 -25.03 -11.88
CA TRP A 369 -13.15 -25.60 -11.21
C TRP A 369 -11.95 -24.65 -11.17
N LEU A 370 -11.76 -23.86 -12.20
CA LEU A 370 -10.68 -22.88 -12.31
C LEU A 370 -11.31 -21.55 -12.78
N ARG A 371 -11.20 -20.52 -11.96
CA ARG A 371 -11.76 -19.17 -12.26
C ARG A 371 -10.67 -18.15 -12.48
N ASN A 372 -9.69 -18.09 -11.58
CA ASN A 372 -8.61 -17.14 -11.67
C ASN A 372 -7.26 -17.82 -11.47
N ILE A 373 -6.27 -17.37 -12.22
CA ILE A 373 -4.86 -17.71 -12.06
C ILE A 373 -4.08 -16.41 -12.00
N VAL A 374 -3.24 -16.24 -11.00
CA VAL A 374 -2.29 -15.14 -10.86
C VAL A 374 -0.88 -15.68 -10.83
N LEU A 375 -0.01 -15.13 -11.65
CA LEU A 375 1.43 -15.40 -11.67
C LEU A 375 2.17 -14.10 -11.48
N GLU A 376 3.09 -14.03 -10.52
CA GLU A 376 3.88 -12.84 -10.22
C GLU A 376 5.36 -13.17 -10.12
N TYR A 377 6.16 -12.22 -10.59
CA TYR A 377 7.60 -12.14 -10.42
C TYR A 377 7.95 -10.85 -9.72
N LEU A 378 8.71 -10.91 -8.63
CA LEU A 378 9.19 -9.74 -7.89
C LEU A 378 10.71 -9.73 -7.89
N TYR A 379 11.27 -8.56 -8.15
CA TYR A 379 12.69 -8.28 -8.02
C TYR A 379 12.88 -6.99 -7.23
N THR A 380 13.51 -7.08 -6.06
CA THR A 380 13.74 -5.95 -5.15
C THR A 380 15.22 -5.78 -4.78
N LYS A 381 16.10 -6.48 -5.49
CA LYS A 381 17.49 -6.63 -5.08
C LYS A 381 18.37 -5.41 -5.35
N TYR A 382 18.01 -4.58 -6.34
CA TYR A 382 18.84 -3.48 -6.76
C TYR A 382 18.75 -2.27 -5.81
N GLN A 383 17.53 -1.87 -5.44
CA GLN A 383 17.23 -0.76 -4.54
C GLN A 383 17.96 0.52 -4.92
N SER A 384 17.68 1.04 -6.11
CA SER A 384 18.31 2.28 -6.58
C SER A 384 17.89 3.45 -5.71
N GLY A 385 18.86 4.07 -5.08
CA GLY A 385 18.71 5.27 -4.29
C GLY A 385 18.85 6.56 -5.10
N PRO A 386 18.85 7.71 -4.44
CA PRO A 386 18.93 9.02 -5.08
C PRO A 386 20.27 9.21 -5.81
N TYR A 387 20.25 10.05 -6.85
CA TYR A 387 21.47 10.58 -7.42
C TYR A 387 21.94 11.79 -6.63
N ASN A 388 23.19 11.75 -6.17
CA ASN A 388 23.83 12.84 -5.46
C ASN A 388 24.96 13.41 -6.30
N HIS A 389 25.09 14.74 -6.30
CA HIS A 389 26.17 15.46 -6.96
C HIS A 389 27.33 15.64 -5.99
N ASP A 390 28.20 14.65 -5.93
CA ASP A 390 29.49 14.80 -5.25
C ASP A 390 30.58 14.93 -6.30
N HIS A 391 31.15 16.12 -6.40
CA HIS A 391 32.14 16.44 -7.41
C HIS A 391 33.36 17.15 -6.79
N THR A 392 34.48 16.84 -7.34
CA THR A 392 35.76 17.48 -7.05
C THR A 392 36.48 17.73 -8.38
N MET A 393 37.62 18.37 -8.33
CA MET A 393 38.47 18.52 -9.53
C MET A 393 38.75 17.19 -10.25
N ASN A 394 38.70 16.05 -9.51
CA ASN A 394 39.01 14.72 -10.03
C ASN A 394 37.79 13.81 -10.19
N ILE A 395 36.63 14.22 -9.70
CA ILE A 395 35.37 13.44 -9.75
C ILE A 395 34.29 14.35 -10.34
N PRO A 396 34.00 14.25 -11.65
CA PRO A 396 33.04 15.14 -12.30
C PRO A 396 31.61 14.65 -12.25
N ASP A 397 31.28 13.54 -11.54
CA ASP A 397 30.08 12.77 -11.80
C ASP A 397 29.18 12.58 -10.60
N HIS A 398 28.00 12.00 -10.88
CA HIS A 398 26.99 11.62 -9.92
C HIS A 398 27.40 10.37 -9.15
N LEU A 399 27.10 10.35 -7.85
CA LEU A 399 27.10 9.15 -7.05
C LEU A 399 25.65 8.65 -6.89
N ALA A 400 25.41 7.41 -7.30
CA ALA A 400 24.14 6.76 -7.04
C ALA A 400 24.14 6.20 -5.61
N GLY A 401 23.17 6.63 -4.80
CA GLY A 401 22.89 6.04 -3.51
C GLY A 401 22.22 4.68 -3.64
N MET A 402 21.96 4.06 -2.51
CA MET A 402 21.16 2.84 -2.37
C MET A 402 20.10 3.06 -1.31
N ASP A 403 18.84 2.75 -1.64
CA ASP A 403 17.75 2.78 -0.67
C ASP A 403 17.73 1.49 0.18
N GLY A 404 17.05 1.56 1.29
CA GLY A 404 16.81 0.40 2.15
C GLY A 404 15.32 0.13 2.27
N TYR A 405 14.71 -0.41 1.21
CA TYR A 405 13.25 -0.51 1.07
C TYR A 405 12.53 -0.93 2.34
N TYR A 406 11.49 -0.16 2.73
CA TYR A 406 10.72 -0.22 3.96
C TYR A 406 11.48 0.12 5.25
N ASN A 407 12.76 0.47 5.17
CA ASN A 407 13.55 0.95 6.28
C ASN A 407 13.79 2.46 6.18
N HIS A 408 13.92 3.13 7.32
CA HIS A 408 14.26 4.54 7.38
C HIS A 408 15.18 4.82 8.57
N GLY A 409 16.07 5.81 8.45
CA GLY A 409 17.03 6.14 9.52
C GLY A 409 16.38 6.67 10.79
N ILE A 410 15.27 7.40 10.66
CA ILE A 410 14.59 8.11 11.75
C ILE A 410 13.31 7.38 12.14
N TYR A 411 12.43 7.09 11.18
CA TYR A 411 11.10 6.51 11.39
C TYR A 411 11.13 5.00 11.58
N PRO A 412 10.02 4.38 12.09
CA PRO A 412 9.97 2.93 12.32
C PRO A 412 10.13 2.09 11.05
N GLY A 413 9.94 2.70 9.87
CA GLY A 413 9.85 2.01 8.59
C GLY A 413 8.41 1.69 8.21
N TRP A 414 8.19 1.27 6.97
CA TRP A 414 6.87 1.12 6.37
C TRP A 414 6.07 -0.05 6.98
N GLN A 415 5.63 0.14 8.22
CA GLN A 415 4.90 -0.85 9.01
C GLN A 415 3.80 -0.21 9.87
N HIS A 416 2.79 -0.98 10.27
CA HIS A 416 1.79 -0.61 11.27
C HIS A 416 1.45 -1.84 12.11
N TRP A 417 1.59 -1.72 13.44
CA TRP A 417 1.48 -2.83 14.40
C TRP A 417 2.44 -3.98 14.11
N GLY A 418 3.64 -3.67 13.63
CA GLY A 418 4.71 -4.62 13.35
C GLY A 418 4.59 -5.36 12.02
N GLN A 419 3.54 -5.12 11.25
CA GLN A 419 3.37 -5.69 9.92
C GLN A 419 3.65 -4.63 8.86
N VAL A 420 4.41 -4.98 7.81
CA VAL A 420 4.66 -4.08 6.68
C VAL A 420 3.34 -3.71 6.01
N MET A 421 3.18 -2.44 5.63
CA MET A 421 1.95 -1.93 5.02
C MET A 421 1.84 -2.22 3.52
N GLY A 422 2.95 -2.59 2.90
CA GLY A 422 3.00 -3.02 1.50
C GLY A 422 2.98 -4.55 1.35
N ASN A 423 3.89 -5.09 0.55
CA ASN A 423 3.94 -6.50 0.21
C ASN A 423 4.50 -7.36 1.36
N PRO A 424 3.80 -8.41 1.82
CA PRO A 424 4.21 -9.24 2.96
C PRO A 424 5.48 -10.09 2.71
N LEU A 425 5.98 -10.17 1.48
CA LEU A 425 7.26 -10.83 1.19
C LEU A 425 8.46 -10.04 1.72
N TYR A 426 8.31 -8.75 1.99
CA TYR A 426 9.24 -8.02 2.87
C TYR A 426 8.99 -8.49 4.31
N ARG A 427 10.00 -9.07 4.91
CA ARG A 427 9.86 -9.70 6.22
C ARG A 427 9.51 -8.67 7.31
N SER A 428 8.28 -8.69 7.75
CA SER A 428 7.73 -7.75 8.73
C SER A 428 8.55 -7.68 10.03
N PRO A 429 8.70 -6.50 10.65
CA PRO A 429 9.46 -6.34 11.91
C PRO A 429 8.99 -7.22 13.07
N ILE A 430 7.71 -7.57 13.10
CA ILE A 430 7.15 -8.45 14.15
C ILE A 430 7.84 -9.84 14.22
N TYR A 431 8.50 -10.28 13.12
CA TYR A 431 9.28 -11.53 13.11
C TYR A 431 10.65 -11.39 13.82
N ASN A 432 11.08 -10.18 14.15
CA ASN A 432 12.42 -9.92 14.66
C ASN A 432 12.59 -10.35 16.11
N LYS A 433 13.48 -11.31 16.37
CA LYS A 433 13.82 -11.81 17.73
C LYS A 433 14.58 -10.77 18.57
N ASN A 434 15.22 -9.78 17.94
CA ASN A 434 15.97 -8.71 18.59
C ASN A 434 15.14 -7.46 18.92
N ASN A 435 13.83 -7.52 18.69
CA ASN A 435 12.89 -6.45 18.99
C ASN A 435 13.22 -5.11 18.30
N GLN A 436 13.80 -5.16 17.11
CA GLN A 436 14.07 -3.97 16.29
C GLN A 436 13.01 -3.77 15.22
N LEU A 437 12.60 -2.52 15.04
CA LEU A 437 11.72 -2.10 13.94
C LEU A 437 12.56 -1.94 12.67
N TYR A 438 12.87 -3.07 12.04
CA TYR A 438 13.72 -3.14 10.86
C TYR A 438 13.31 -4.31 9.96
N VAL A 439 13.27 -4.09 8.66
CA VAL A 439 13.01 -5.12 7.64
C VAL A 439 14.35 -5.71 7.22
N TYR A 440 14.69 -6.89 7.77
CA TYR A 440 15.99 -7.54 7.57
C TYR A 440 16.13 -8.28 6.25
N ASP A 441 15.05 -8.55 5.53
CA ASP A 441 15.07 -9.15 4.19
C ASP A 441 14.21 -8.31 3.26
N ASN A 442 14.81 -7.28 2.66
CA ASN A 442 14.17 -6.40 1.70
C ASN A 442 14.77 -6.54 0.29
N ARG A 443 15.89 -7.27 0.14
CA ARG A 443 16.53 -7.55 -1.14
C ARG A 443 16.31 -8.99 -1.54
N PHE A 444 15.31 -9.23 -2.37
CA PHE A 444 14.92 -10.59 -2.75
C PHE A 444 14.46 -10.69 -4.21
N ILE A 445 14.35 -11.92 -4.66
CA ILE A 445 13.63 -12.32 -5.87
C ILE A 445 12.56 -13.31 -5.44
N ALA A 446 11.32 -13.14 -5.92
CA ALA A 446 10.24 -14.05 -5.61
C ALA A 446 9.40 -14.40 -6.86
N TYR A 447 8.83 -15.60 -6.81
CA TYR A 447 7.82 -16.08 -7.75
C TYR A 447 6.59 -16.47 -6.94
N HIS A 448 5.43 -16.00 -7.37
CA HIS A 448 4.17 -16.28 -6.70
C HIS A 448 3.12 -16.81 -7.67
N LEU A 449 2.37 -17.80 -7.21
CA LEU A 449 1.23 -18.40 -7.89
C LEU A 449 0.02 -18.31 -6.97
N GLY A 450 -1.08 -17.77 -7.49
CA GLY A 450 -2.40 -17.84 -6.86
C GLY A 450 -3.41 -18.47 -7.82
N VAL A 451 -4.24 -19.37 -7.31
CA VAL A 451 -5.29 -20.04 -8.08
C VAL A 451 -6.56 -20.13 -7.23
N ASP A 452 -7.71 -19.86 -7.82
CA ASP A 452 -9.00 -20.11 -7.19
C ASP A 452 -10.04 -20.71 -8.12
N GLY A 453 -11.10 -21.22 -7.53
CA GLY A 453 -12.25 -21.73 -8.23
C GLY A 453 -13.44 -21.95 -7.31
N SER A 454 -14.62 -22.16 -7.93
CA SER A 454 -15.87 -22.48 -7.26
C SER A 454 -16.50 -23.71 -7.93
N PRO A 455 -16.02 -24.94 -7.60
CA PRO A 455 -16.51 -26.19 -8.19
C PRO A 455 -18.03 -26.39 -8.04
N SER A 456 -18.63 -25.74 -7.06
CA SER A 456 -20.08 -25.71 -6.87
C SER A 456 -20.52 -24.35 -6.29
N GLU A 457 -21.81 -24.06 -6.29
CA GLU A 457 -22.39 -22.84 -5.66
C GLU A 457 -22.09 -22.73 -4.16
N HIS A 458 -21.81 -23.87 -3.53
CA HIS A 458 -21.57 -23.96 -2.09
C HIS A 458 -20.11 -24.07 -1.70
N PHE A 459 -19.20 -24.35 -2.62
CA PHE A 459 -17.81 -24.60 -2.31
C PHE A 459 -16.86 -23.74 -3.15
N ASP A 460 -16.03 -22.98 -2.47
CA ASP A 460 -14.91 -22.23 -3.07
C ASP A 460 -13.59 -22.80 -2.56
N TYR A 461 -12.55 -22.72 -3.37
CA TYR A 461 -11.20 -23.06 -2.95
C TYR A 461 -10.19 -21.98 -3.41
N ARG A 462 -9.05 -21.93 -2.72
CA ARG A 462 -7.90 -21.09 -3.06
C ARG A 462 -6.59 -21.80 -2.74
N VAL A 463 -5.62 -21.65 -3.63
CA VAL A 463 -4.25 -22.15 -3.45
C VAL A 463 -3.29 -21.01 -3.70
N LEU A 464 -2.31 -20.82 -2.80
CA LEU A 464 -1.21 -19.90 -2.98
C LEU A 464 0.11 -20.65 -2.84
N GLY A 465 1.09 -20.28 -3.67
CA GLY A 465 2.45 -20.81 -3.62
C GLY A 465 3.46 -19.71 -3.89
N THR A 466 4.50 -19.59 -3.07
CA THR A 466 5.54 -18.58 -3.23
C THR A 466 6.91 -19.21 -3.02
N TYR A 467 7.83 -18.95 -3.93
CA TYR A 467 9.25 -19.17 -3.75
C TYR A 467 9.95 -17.83 -3.63
N GLN A 468 10.78 -17.66 -2.61
CA GLN A 468 11.55 -16.45 -2.35
C GLN A 468 13.02 -16.80 -2.13
N LYS A 469 13.90 -15.98 -2.71
CA LYS A 469 15.34 -16.00 -2.45
C LYS A 469 15.77 -14.62 -1.99
N GLY A 470 16.24 -14.53 -0.73
CA GLY A 470 16.61 -13.29 -0.05
C GLY A 470 18.12 -13.15 0.13
N TRP A 471 18.57 -11.89 0.17
CA TRP A 471 19.97 -11.49 0.38
C TRP A 471 20.17 -10.62 1.61
N GLY A 472 19.12 -10.40 2.43
CA GLY A 472 19.14 -9.45 3.54
C GLY A 472 18.98 -8.01 3.06
N THR A 473 19.67 -7.08 3.70
CA THR A 473 19.72 -5.65 3.29
C THR A 473 21.13 -5.30 2.80
N TYR A 474 21.34 -4.06 2.36
CA TYR A 474 22.71 -3.58 2.08
C TYR A 474 23.52 -3.42 3.37
N ASP A 475 22.91 -2.93 4.44
CA ASP A 475 23.60 -2.68 5.72
C ASP A 475 23.81 -3.98 6.53
N ALA A 476 22.92 -4.97 6.36
CA ALA A 476 22.97 -6.27 7.03
C ALA A 476 22.77 -7.41 6.00
N PRO A 477 23.72 -7.62 5.08
CA PRO A 477 23.60 -8.68 4.08
C PRO A 477 23.73 -10.06 4.72
N PHE A 478 22.94 -11.01 4.24
CA PHE A 478 23.14 -12.41 4.60
C PHE A 478 24.48 -12.93 4.09
N TYR A 479 25.18 -13.73 4.87
CA TYR A 479 26.45 -14.36 4.47
C TYR A 479 26.33 -15.14 3.15
N LYS A 480 25.18 -15.79 2.96
CA LYS A 480 24.77 -16.46 1.71
C LYS A 480 23.29 -16.22 1.48
N PRO A 481 22.81 -16.27 0.22
CA PRO A 481 21.39 -16.15 -0.03
C PRO A 481 20.59 -17.25 0.65
N HIS A 482 19.47 -16.87 1.24
CA HIS A 482 18.52 -17.79 1.88
C HIS A 482 17.30 -18.02 0.99
N HIS A 483 16.65 -19.15 1.16
CA HIS A 483 15.50 -19.55 0.37
C HIS A 483 14.31 -19.81 1.30
N ASN A 484 13.12 -19.50 0.81
CA ASN A 484 11.86 -19.82 1.47
C ASN A 484 10.82 -20.26 0.44
N VAL A 485 10.03 -21.27 0.80
CA VAL A 485 8.82 -21.67 0.07
C VAL A 485 7.65 -21.57 1.03
N SER A 486 6.64 -20.81 0.65
CA SER A 486 5.39 -20.66 1.41
C SER A 486 4.23 -21.17 0.58
N PHE A 487 3.35 -21.96 1.19
CA PHE A 487 2.23 -22.61 0.53
C PHE A 487 0.96 -22.50 1.35
N LEU A 488 -0.21 -22.35 0.69
CA LEU A 488 -1.54 -22.35 1.29
C LEU A 488 -2.50 -23.16 0.45
N VAL A 489 -3.35 -23.94 1.12
CA VAL A 489 -4.61 -24.48 0.57
C VAL A 489 -5.74 -24.05 1.48
N GLU A 490 -6.77 -23.46 0.91
CA GLU A 490 -7.97 -23.00 1.62
C GLU A 490 -9.21 -23.53 0.91
N GLY A 491 -10.20 -23.97 1.68
CA GLY A 491 -11.53 -24.34 1.20
C GLY A 491 -12.59 -23.66 2.05
N ALA A 492 -13.66 -23.19 1.42
CA ALA A 492 -14.79 -22.55 2.08
C ALA A 492 -16.12 -23.15 1.64
N TYR A 493 -16.94 -23.56 2.59
CA TYR A 493 -18.27 -24.09 2.33
C TYR A 493 -19.35 -23.13 2.81
N LYS A 494 -20.31 -22.82 1.94
CA LYS A 494 -21.47 -21.93 2.17
C LYS A 494 -22.68 -22.78 2.52
N PHE A 495 -23.16 -22.65 3.74
CA PHE A 495 -24.36 -23.31 4.23
C PHE A 495 -25.60 -22.42 4.01
N LYS A 496 -26.80 -23.02 4.25
CA LYS A 496 -28.04 -22.27 4.28
C LYS A 496 -28.01 -21.16 5.34
N HIS A 497 -28.83 -20.14 5.15
CA HIS A 497 -28.94 -18.98 6.07
C HIS A 497 -27.63 -18.18 6.23
N ASN A 498 -26.82 -18.12 5.20
CA ASN A 498 -25.58 -17.35 5.15
C ASN A 498 -24.52 -17.73 6.22
N TRP A 499 -24.50 -18.99 6.63
CA TRP A 499 -23.37 -19.54 7.37
C TRP A 499 -22.25 -19.93 6.40
N LYS A 500 -21.02 -19.65 6.79
CA LYS A 500 -19.82 -20.03 6.02
C LYS A 500 -18.79 -20.63 6.96
N VAL A 501 -18.23 -21.76 6.55
CA VAL A 501 -17.09 -22.39 7.24
C VAL A 501 -15.92 -22.42 6.27
N ARG A 502 -14.76 -21.93 6.73
CA ARG A 502 -13.52 -21.90 5.97
C ARG A 502 -12.44 -22.64 6.74
N GLY A 503 -11.79 -23.59 6.09
CA GLY A 503 -10.59 -24.28 6.57
C GLY A 503 -9.41 -23.94 5.69
N ALA A 504 -8.25 -23.65 6.30
CA ALA A 504 -7.02 -23.36 5.59
C ALA A 504 -5.85 -24.09 6.24
N TYR A 505 -4.93 -24.61 5.40
CA TYR A 505 -3.67 -25.20 5.81
C TYR A 505 -2.53 -24.52 5.07
N ALA A 506 -1.49 -24.14 5.79
CA ALA A 506 -0.32 -23.49 5.18
C ALA A 506 0.99 -24.01 5.80
N MET A 507 2.05 -23.86 5.03
CA MET A 507 3.41 -24.25 5.42
C MET A 507 4.42 -23.24 4.91
N ASP A 508 5.49 -23.03 5.70
CA ASP A 508 6.71 -22.35 5.29
C ASP A 508 7.89 -23.33 5.40
N PHE A 509 8.74 -23.33 4.40
CA PHE A 509 9.99 -24.09 4.36
C PHE A 509 11.12 -23.12 4.01
N GLY A 510 11.84 -22.65 5.01
CA GLY A 510 12.89 -21.66 4.82
C GLY A 510 13.93 -21.69 5.94
N SER A 511 14.95 -20.85 5.80
CA SER A 511 15.91 -20.63 6.86
C SER A 511 15.29 -19.79 7.99
N GLU A 512 15.89 -19.88 9.19
CA GLU A 512 15.48 -19.11 10.36
C GLU A 512 15.67 -17.59 10.17
N GLU A 513 16.59 -17.19 9.31
CA GLU A 513 16.82 -15.79 8.93
C GLU A 513 15.65 -15.22 8.10
N MET A 514 14.88 -16.07 7.43
CA MET A 514 13.67 -15.70 6.70
C MET A 514 12.42 -15.98 7.55
N LEU A 515 11.73 -17.08 7.31
CA LEU A 515 10.49 -17.43 8.01
C LEU A 515 10.61 -18.68 8.89
N GLY A 516 11.64 -19.52 8.68
CA GLY A 516 11.81 -20.80 9.36
C GLY A 516 10.93 -21.91 8.76
N HIS A 517 10.69 -22.95 9.57
CA HIS A 517 9.84 -24.09 9.19
C HIS A 517 8.54 -24.05 10.00
N ASN A 518 7.46 -23.59 9.38
CA ASN A 518 6.17 -23.48 10.01
C ASN A 518 5.13 -24.34 9.28
N ALA A 519 4.21 -24.94 10.01
CA ALA A 519 3.01 -25.56 9.47
C ALA A 519 1.83 -25.21 10.37
N GLY A 520 0.70 -24.84 9.79
CA GLY A 520 -0.44 -24.40 10.57
C GLY A 520 -1.77 -24.66 9.87
N PHE A 521 -2.80 -24.76 10.70
CA PHE A 521 -4.19 -24.90 10.29
C PHE A 521 -5.03 -23.78 10.88
N GLN A 522 -6.00 -23.27 10.11
CA GLN A 522 -6.91 -22.23 10.53
C GLN A 522 -8.34 -22.61 10.19
N LEU A 523 -9.25 -22.48 11.15
CA LEU A 523 -10.68 -22.67 10.99
C LEU A 523 -11.40 -21.36 11.27
N THR A 524 -12.27 -20.96 10.34
CA THR A 524 -13.09 -19.75 10.46
C THR A 524 -14.55 -20.13 10.26
N VAL A 525 -15.43 -19.68 11.14
CA VAL A 525 -16.88 -19.80 11.02
C VAL A 525 -17.48 -18.41 11.01
N SER A 526 -18.27 -18.07 10.02
CA SER A 526 -18.93 -16.77 9.94
C SER A 526 -20.43 -16.89 9.65
N LYS A 527 -21.16 -15.87 10.09
CA LYS A 527 -22.58 -15.66 9.85
C LYS A 527 -22.79 -14.21 9.43
N SER A 528 -23.37 -14.01 8.26
CA SER A 528 -23.69 -12.66 7.76
C SER A 528 -25.19 -12.50 7.47
N GLY A 529 -25.64 -11.25 7.32
CA GLY A 529 -27.01 -10.93 6.96
C GLY A 529 -27.27 -9.44 6.83
N LEU A 530 -28.52 -9.10 6.61
CA LEU A 530 -29.01 -7.72 6.59
C LEU A 530 -29.87 -7.49 7.83
N PHE A 531 -29.66 -6.34 8.48
CA PHE A 531 -30.65 -5.87 9.46
C PHE A 531 -31.93 -5.44 8.72
N LYS A 532 -33.05 -5.94 9.16
CA LYS A 532 -34.38 -5.44 8.76
C LYS A 532 -34.83 -4.49 9.87
N LEU A 533 -34.53 -3.20 9.70
CA LEU A 533 -35.04 -2.14 10.57
C LEU A 533 -36.41 -1.68 10.12
#